data_9167c28a244bda5e7629c00f91b3ff3b
#
_entry.id   9167c28a244bda5e7629c00f91b3ff3b
#
_cell.length_a   1.000
_cell.length_b   1.000
_cell.length_c   1.000
_cell.angle_alpha   90.00
_cell.angle_beta   90.00
_cell.angle_gamma   90.00
#
_symmetry.space_group_name_H-M   'P 1'
#
loop_
_entity.id
_entity.type
_entity.pdbx_description
1 polymer ?
#
loop_
_entity_poly.entity_id
_entity_poly.type
_entity_poly.pdbx_seq_one_letter_code
_entity_poly.pdbx_strand_id
1 'polypeptide(L)'
;MRQYTGMYIIRPDLTEEQTKAVIEDINNIFTTRGGEILEVNEWGARELAYEIEDFKKGYYVVFLVNANDDAVLEYDRICNIREDVIRHILVRE
;
A
#
# COMPACT_ATOMS: atom_id res chain seq x y z
N MET A 1 -6.22 18.83 4.66
CA MET A 1 -5.58 17.59 4.17
C MET A 1 -4.18 17.87 3.68
N ARG A 2 -3.35 16.86 3.70
CA ARG A 2 -1.97 16.94 3.23
C ARG A 2 -1.70 15.89 2.18
N GLN A 3 -0.71 16.14 1.35
CA GLN A 3 -0.31 15.23 0.30
C GLN A 3 0.79 14.29 0.80
N TYR A 4 0.63 13.00 0.50
CA TYR A 4 1.57 11.96 0.86
C TYR A 4 1.90 11.09 -0.34
N THR A 5 3.14 10.63 -0.37
CA THR A 5 3.55 9.55 -1.28
C THR A 5 3.70 8.29 -0.45
N GLY A 6 3.03 7.24 -0.86
CA GLY A 6 3.08 5.95 -0.18
C GLY A 6 3.60 4.85 -1.07
N MET A 7 4.13 3.82 -0.43
CA MET A 7 4.52 2.60 -1.12
C MET A 7 4.19 1.43 -0.21
N TYR A 8 3.66 0.37 -0.79
CA TYR A 8 3.52 -0.88 -0.08
C TYR A 8 3.89 -2.04 -0.98
N ILE A 9 4.28 -3.13 -0.35
CA ILE A 9 4.69 -4.34 -1.05
C ILE A 9 3.75 -5.45 -0.64
N ILE A 10 3.09 -6.05 -1.64
CA ILE A 10 2.16 -7.15 -1.46
C ILE A 10 2.94 -8.45 -1.66
N ARG A 11 2.64 -9.47 -0.89
CA ARG A 11 3.28 -10.77 -1.03
C ARG A 11 3.09 -11.29 -2.47
N PRO A 12 4.11 -11.97 -3.03
CA PRO A 12 4.11 -12.27 -4.48
C PRO A 12 3.31 -13.51 -4.87
N ASP A 13 2.83 -14.29 -3.92
CA ASP A 13 2.17 -15.57 -4.16
C ASP A 13 0.64 -15.48 -4.22
N LEU A 14 0.10 -14.28 -4.33
CA LEU A 14 -1.33 -14.06 -4.51
C LEU A 14 -1.72 -14.13 -5.99
N THR A 15 -2.98 -14.46 -6.23
CA THR A 15 -3.54 -14.36 -7.58
C THR A 15 -3.69 -12.89 -7.97
N GLU A 16 -3.87 -12.63 -9.27
CA GLU A 16 -4.11 -11.26 -9.75
C GLU A 16 -5.34 -10.64 -9.10
N GLU A 17 -6.42 -11.41 -8.95
CA GLU A 17 -7.64 -10.93 -8.30
C GLU A 17 -7.42 -10.58 -6.84
N GLN A 18 -6.67 -11.41 -6.12
CA GLN A 18 -6.34 -11.14 -4.71
C GLN A 18 -5.48 -9.89 -4.59
N THR A 19 -4.52 -9.72 -5.47
CA THR A 19 -3.65 -8.53 -5.48
C THR A 19 -4.47 -7.26 -5.72
N LYS A 20 -5.38 -7.29 -6.69
CA LYS A 20 -6.27 -6.16 -6.96
C LYS A 20 -7.18 -5.83 -5.78
N ALA A 21 -7.66 -6.85 -5.09
CA ALA A 21 -8.49 -6.65 -3.90
C ALA A 21 -7.71 -5.94 -2.77
N VAL A 22 -6.45 -6.28 -2.58
CA VAL A 22 -5.59 -5.59 -1.61
C VAL A 22 -5.44 -4.12 -1.97
N ILE A 23 -5.16 -3.82 -3.23
CA ILE A 23 -5.00 -2.44 -3.70
C ILE A 23 -6.29 -1.65 -3.48
N GLU A 24 -7.43 -2.23 -3.81
CA GLU A 24 -8.73 -1.60 -3.62
C GLU A 24 -9.02 -1.33 -2.14
N ASP A 25 -8.74 -2.30 -1.28
CA ASP A 25 -8.94 -2.15 0.16
C ASP A 25 -8.09 -1.01 0.72
N ILE A 26 -6.83 -0.89 0.28
CA ILE A 26 -5.96 0.18 0.74
C ILE A 26 -6.43 1.53 0.21
N ASN A 27 -6.85 1.61 -1.05
CA ASN A 27 -7.42 2.85 -1.59
C ASN A 27 -8.65 3.30 -0.80
N ASN A 28 -9.49 2.36 -0.40
CA ASN A 28 -10.70 2.63 0.37
C ASN A 28 -10.41 3.20 1.76
N ILE A 29 -9.27 2.91 2.36
CA ILE A 29 -8.88 3.51 3.62
C ILE A 29 -8.90 5.04 3.51
N PHE A 30 -8.39 5.57 2.41
CA PHE A 30 -8.32 7.00 2.17
C PHE A 30 -9.64 7.57 1.70
N THR A 31 -10.29 6.93 0.73
CA THR A 31 -11.52 7.46 0.14
C THR A 31 -12.69 7.47 1.10
N THR A 32 -12.82 6.48 1.98
CA THR A 32 -13.88 6.44 2.98
C THR A 32 -13.71 7.48 4.08
N ARG A 33 -12.53 8.06 4.19
CA ARG A 33 -12.21 9.12 5.17
C ARG A 33 -12.07 10.50 4.52
N GLY A 34 -12.67 10.67 3.36
CA GLY A 34 -12.67 11.94 2.64
C GLY A 34 -11.37 12.28 1.94
N GLY A 35 -10.45 11.34 1.86
CA GLY A 35 -9.21 11.52 1.11
C GLY A 35 -9.41 11.36 -0.39
N GLU A 36 -8.40 11.72 -1.13
CA GLU A 36 -8.41 11.64 -2.59
C GLU A 36 -7.16 10.93 -3.10
N ILE A 37 -7.36 9.85 -3.84
CA ILE A 37 -6.26 9.15 -4.51
C ILE A 37 -5.93 9.92 -5.78
N LEU A 38 -4.73 10.48 -5.84
CA LEU A 38 -4.29 11.28 -6.98
C LEU A 38 -3.65 10.40 -8.06
N GLU A 39 -2.91 9.38 -7.65
CA GLU A 39 -2.20 8.51 -8.57
C GLU A 39 -1.94 7.17 -7.91
N VAL A 40 -2.04 6.09 -8.68
CA VAL A 40 -1.65 4.75 -8.23
C VAL A 40 -0.81 4.13 -9.34
N ASN A 41 0.43 3.76 -9.00
CA ASN A 41 1.34 3.10 -9.92
C ASN A 41 1.63 1.70 -9.43
N GLU A 42 1.20 0.71 -10.19
CA GLU A 42 1.50 -0.68 -9.92
C GLU A 42 2.80 -1.04 -10.64
N TRP A 43 3.88 -1.14 -9.88
CA TRP A 43 5.19 -1.48 -10.45
C TRP A 43 5.29 -2.96 -10.79
N GLY A 44 4.42 -3.79 -10.20
CA GLY A 44 4.44 -5.21 -10.42
C GLY A 44 5.45 -5.95 -9.56
N ALA A 45 5.67 -7.21 -9.89
CA ALA A 45 6.57 -8.08 -9.14
C ALA A 45 8.02 -7.68 -9.38
N ARG A 46 8.77 -7.47 -8.31
CA ARG A 46 10.19 -7.10 -8.34
C ARG A 46 10.95 -7.81 -7.24
N GLU A 47 12.23 -8.00 -7.46
CA GLU A 47 13.11 -8.55 -6.43
C GLU A 47 13.28 -7.56 -5.30
N LEU A 48 13.25 -8.08 -4.06
CA LEU A 48 13.54 -7.29 -2.88
C LEU A 48 15.06 -7.17 -2.71
N ALA A 49 15.52 -6.05 -2.14
CA ALA A 49 16.93 -5.84 -1.84
C ALA A 49 17.43 -6.86 -0.82
N TYR A 50 16.56 -7.35 0.04
CA TYR A 50 16.81 -8.41 1.02
C TYR A 50 15.48 -9.11 1.30
N GLU A 51 15.55 -10.33 1.83
CA GLU A 51 14.34 -11.09 2.14
C GLU A 51 13.51 -10.41 3.23
N ILE A 52 12.21 -10.39 3.03
CA ILE A 52 11.23 -9.92 4.01
C ILE A 52 10.25 -11.08 4.22
N GLU A 53 10.13 -11.57 5.46
CA GLU A 53 9.22 -12.67 5.81
C GLU A 53 9.40 -13.89 4.89
N ASP A 54 10.66 -14.22 4.58
CA ASP A 54 11.05 -15.32 3.68
C ASP A 54 10.69 -15.10 2.20
N PHE A 55 10.18 -13.94 1.83
CA PHE A 55 9.95 -13.61 0.43
C PHE A 55 11.16 -12.92 -0.18
N LYS A 56 11.54 -13.32 -1.38
CA LYS A 56 12.63 -12.72 -2.17
C LYS A 56 12.11 -11.69 -3.16
N LYS A 57 10.82 -11.75 -3.48
CA LYS A 57 10.13 -10.84 -4.41
C LYS A 57 8.90 -10.27 -3.73
N GLY A 58 8.40 -9.18 -4.28
CA GLY A 58 7.15 -8.58 -3.84
C GLY A 58 6.48 -7.84 -4.97
N TYR A 59 5.19 -7.59 -4.83
CA TYR A 59 4.43 -6.79 -5.77
C TYR A 59 4.38 -5.36 -5.25
N TYR A 60 5.03 -4.44 -5.95
CA TYR A 60 5.19 -3.05 -5.52
C TYR A 60 4.06 -2.17 -6.04
N VAL A 61 3.51 -1.37 -5.14
CA VAL A 61 2.52 -0.34 -5.48
C VAL A 61 2.98 0.98 -4.86
N VAL A 62 3.05 2.02 -5.70
CA VAL A 62 3.39 3.38 -5.27
C VAL A 62 2.18 4.26 -5.55
N PHE A 63 1.82 5.12 -4.61
CA PHE A 63 0.63 5.95 -4.75
C PHE A 63 0.83 7.35 -4.18
N LEU A 64 0.04 8.28 -4.71
CA LEU A 64 0.00 9.67 -4.28
C LEU A 64 -1.40 9.96 -3.79
N VAL A 65 -1.54 10.54 -2.61
CA VAL A 65 -2.84 10.73 -1.96
C VAL A 65 -2.91 12.04 -1.18
N ASN A 66 -4.08 12.67 -1.18
CA ASN A 66 -4.42 13.72 -0.22
C ASN A 66 -5.19 13.05 0.92
N ALA A 67 -4.73 13.24 2.13
CA ALA A 67 -5.31 12.57 3.29
C ALA A 67 -5.20 13.41 4.56
N ASN A 68 -6.08 13.11 5.52
CA ASN A 68 -6.01 13.65 6.86
C ASN A 68 -5.29 12.68 7.80
N ASP A 69 -5.02 13.11 9.02
CA ASP A 69 -4.29 12.30 10.01
C ASP A 69 -4.99 10.98 10.34
N ASP A 70 -6.31 10.99 10.34
CA ASP A 70 -7.14 9.81 10.61
C ASP A 70 -6.86 8.69 9.60
N ALA A 71 -6.81 9.07 8.32
CA ALA A 71 -6.53 8.12 7.25
C ALA A 71 -5.10 7.61 7.31
N VAL A 72 -4.15 8.47 7.65
CA VAL A 72 -2.74 8.08 7.79
C VAL A 72 -2.56 7.03 8.89
N LEU A 73 -3.19 7.26 10.05
CA LEU A 73 -3.14 6.31 11.16
C LEU A 73 -3.78 4.98 10.79
N GLU A 74 -4.91 5.03 10.10
CA GLU A 74 -5.60 3.80 9.69
C GLU A 74 -4.83 3.01 8.63
N TYR A 75 -4.18 3.69 7.70
CA TYR A 75 -3.31 3.05 6.73
C TYR A 75 -2.20 2.26 7.42
N ASP A 76 -1.53 2.90 8.38
CA ASP A 76 -0.46 2.26 9.13
C ASP A 76 -0.98 1.05 9.92
N ARG A 77 -2.11 1.21 10.59
CA ARG A 77 -2.73 0.14 11.38
C ARG A 77 -3.11 -1.06 10.51
N ILE A 78 -3.80 -0.80 9.41
CA ILE A 78 -4.28 -1.86 8.50
C ILE A 78 -3.11 -2.59 7.85
N CYS A 79 -2.11 -1.87 7.38
CA CYS A 79 -0.94 -2.50 6.75
C CYS A 79 -0.13 -3.34 7.75
N ASN A 80 -0.11 -2.94 9.02
CA ASN A 80 0.58 -3.72 10.04
C ASN A 80 -0.13 -5.02 10.40
N ILE A 81 -1.45 -5.08 10.29
CA ILE A 81 -2.21 -6.28 10.65
C ILE A 81 -2.48 -7.21 9.45
N ARG A 82 -2.30 -6.72 8.22
CA ARG A 82 -2.53 -7.55 7.02
C ARG A 82 -1.33 -8.44 6.75
N GLU A 83 -1.59 -9.72 6.59
CA GLU A 83 -0.54 -10.69 6.24
C GLU A 83 -0.11 -10.58 4.78
N ASP A 84 -0.98 -10.05 3.92
CA ASP A 84 -0.70 -9.91 2.49
C ASP A 84 0.11 -8.65 2.14
N VAL A 85 0.29 -7.74 3.09
CA VAL A 85 1.18 -6.58 2.93
C VAL A 85 2.42 -6.81 3.77
N ILE A 86 3.56 -7.03 3.11
CA ILE A 86 4.80 -7.38 3.79
C ILE A 86 5.63 -6.17 4.19
N ARG A 87 5.39 -5.01 3.57
CA ARG A 87 6.05 -3.76 3.93
C ARG A 87 5.22 -2.58 3.44
N HIS A 88 5.28 -1.47 4.18
CA HIS A 88 4.60 -0.23 3.79
C HIS A 88 5.34 0.99 4.33
N ILE A 89 5.23 2.10 3.60
CA ILE A 89 5.69 3.41 4.04
C ILE A 89 4.69 4.47 3.58
N LEU A 90 4.74 5.62 4.24
CA LEU A 90 3.99 6.81 3.82
C LEU A 90 4.82 8.03 4.18
N VAL A 91 5.16 8.82 3.17
CA VAL A 91 6.02 9.99 3.32
C VAL A 91 5.22 11.24 2.99
N ARG A 92 5.25 12.20 3.91
CA ARG A 92 4.58 13.48 3.72
C ARG A 92 5.36 14.34 2.72
N GLU A 93 4.64 14.88 1.76
CA GLU A 93 5.18 15.79 0.77
C GLU A 93 5.40 17.22 1.32
#